data_a0955df53ef853ff1335a15acb2a03bf
#
_entry.id   a0955df53ef853ff1335a15acb2a03bf
#
_cell.length_a   1.000
_cell.length_b   1.000
_cell.length_c   1.000
_cell.angle_alpha   90.00
_cell.angle_beta   90.00
_cell.angle_gamma   90.00
#
_symmetry.space_group_name_H-M   'P 1'
#
loop_
_entity.id
_entity.type
_entity.pdbx_description
1 polymer ?
#
loop_
_entity_poly.entity_id
_entity_poly.type
_entity_poly.pdbx_seq_one_letter_code
_entity_poly.pdbx_strand_id
1 'polypeptide(L)'
;IYQTIHGSHIRLKNEFNIFQEIEKYDLLIQKAGTTMYEGWEKVRPQVMALEGYLNELGVELCPCHNDALYENFIKAMDGTIYLIDWEYSGMNDPMADFAALFIEADFTKENQDYILGKYFNGNIPEHAFKKILCYMVLWDYLWAQWTVIKEAKGDDFGTYGRDRYKRAIKNLKKIGK
;
A
#
# COMPACT_ATOMS: atom_id res chain seq x y z
N ILE A 1 -16.03 5.41 -6.72
CA ILE A 1 -14.97 6.33 -6.29
C ILE A 1 -13.69 6.04 -7.08
N TYR A 2 -13.03 4.89 -6.94
CA TYR A 2 -11.76 4.62 -7.60
C TYR A 2 -11.80 4.73 -9.13
N GLN A 3 -12.86 4.23 -9.79
CA GLN A 3 -13.02 4.44 -11.24
C GLN A 3 -13.03 5.93 -11.62
N THR A 4 -13.64 6.77 -10.79
CA THR A 4 -13.67 8.23 -11.02
C THR A 4 -12.32 8.87 -10.81
N ILE A 5 -11.62 8.52 -9.72
CA ILE A 5 -10.31 9.08 -9.38
C ILE A 5 -9.25 8.64 -10.39
N HIS A 6 -9.06 7.33 -10.55
CA HIS A 6 -8.04 6.76 -11.42
C HIS A 6 -8.29 7.07 -12.91
N GLY A 7 -9.57 7.14 -13.32
CA GLY A 7 -9.98 7.47 -14.69
C GLY A 7 -10.15 8.97 -14.97
N SER A 8 -9.81 9.86 -14.03
CA SER A 8 -10.03 11.30 -14.18
C SER A 8 -9.12 11.97 -15.21
N HIS A 9 -8.03 11.30 -15.64
CA HIS A 9 -6.98 11.87 -16.50
C HIS A 9 -6.31 13.15 -15.93
N ILE A 10 -6.54 13.48 -14.67
CA ILE A 10 -5.85 14.56 -13.98
C ILE A 10 -4.40 14.14 -13.73
N ARG A 11 -3.45 15.04 -13.96
CA ARG A 11 -2.05 14.82 -13.58
C ARG A 11 -1.73 15.65 -12.33
N LEU A 12 -1.47 14.96 -11.23
CA LEU A 12 -0.97 15.60 -10.02
C LEU A 12 0.49 16.01 -10.21
N LYS A 13 0.92 17.02 -9.45
CA LYS A 13 2.30 17.53 -9.56
C LYS A 13 3.33 16.60 -8.95
N ASN A 14 2.93 15.80 -7.97
CA ASN A 14 3.78 14.84 -7.24
C ASN A 14 3.49 13.41 -7.68
N GLU A 15 4.50 12.60 -7.65
CA GLU A 15 4.41 11.15 -7.74
C GLU A 15 4.64 10.59 -6.33
N PHE A 16 3.89 9.54 -5.97
CA PHE A 16 4.12 8.80 -4.75
C PHE A 16 4.91 7.54 -5.10
N ASN A 17 6.21 7.56 -4.85
CA ASN A 17 7.07 6.40 -5.05
C ASN A 17 7.31 5.71 -3.71
N ILE A 18 6.68 4.56 -3.50
CA ILE A 18 6.76 3.81 -2.25
C ILE A 18 8.19 3.33 -1.92
N PHE A 19 9.03 3.08 -2.92
CA PHE A 19 10.42 2.68 -2.71
C PHE A 19 11.24 3.83 -2.15
N GLN A 20 11.04 5.04 -2.65
CA GLN A 20 11.67 6.25 -2.09
C GLN A 20 11.18 6.54 -0.67
N GLU A 21 9.90 6.32 -0.38
CA GLU A 21 9.40 6.45 0.98
C GLU A 21 10.04 5.41 1.92
N ILE A 22 10.18 4.15 1.50
CA ILE A 22 10.90 3.12 2.28
C ILE A 22 12.34 3.57 2.57
N GLU A 23 13.08 4.08 1.58
CA GLU A 23 14.45 4.59 1.78
C GLU A 23 14.48 5.78 2.74
N LYS A 24 13.55 6.69 2.63
CA LYS A 24 13.40 7.83 3.54
C LYS A 24 13.15 7.34 4.98
N TYR A 25 12.28 6.35 5.18
CA TYR A 25 12.03 5.77 6.49
C TYR A 25 13.23 4.99 7.04
N ASP A 26 14.03 4.32 6.21
CA ASP A 26 15.30 3.72 6.64
C ASP A 26 16.22 4.78 7.27
N LEU A 27 16.35 5.95 6.63
CA LEU A 27 17.15 7.05 7.17
C LEU A 27 16.56 7.62 8.47
N LEU A 28 15.24 7.66 8.60
CA LEU A 28 14.58 8.13 9.82
C LEU A 28 14.78 7.15 10.99
N ILE A 29 14.72 5.83 10.72
CA ILE A 29 15.02 4.77 11.70
C ILE A 29 16.46 4.92 12.21
N GLN A 30 17.41 5.11 11.29
CA GLN A 30 18.80 5.32 11.65
C GLN A 30 19.00 6.58 12.51
N LYS A 31 18.36 7.70 12.14
CA LYS A 31 18.41 8.95 12.90
C LYS A 31 17.77 8.82 14.30
N ALA A 32 16.75 7.99 14.44
CA ALA A 32 16.10 7.72 15.72
C ALA A 32 16.94 6.79 16.63
N GLY A 33 18.06 6.25 16.14
CA GLY A 33 18.91 5.33 16.90
C GLY A 33 18.22 3.99 17.19
N THR A 34 17.26 3.60 16.37
CA THR A 34 16.52 2.34 16.50
C THR A 34 16.75 1.44 15.27
N THR A 35 16.13 0.28 15.23
CA THR A 35 16.27 -0.68 14.15
C THR A 35 14.93 -1.34 13.85
N MET A 36 14.79 -1.85 12.65
CA MET A 36 13.64 -2.67 12.24
C MET A 36 13.56 -3.99 13.03
N TYR A 37 12.48 -4.71 12.83
CA TYR A 37 12.23 -6.03 13.40
C TYR A 37 13.26 -7.06 12.92
N GLU A 38 13.42 -8.14 13.68
CA GLU A 38 14.40 -9.20 13.42
C GLU A 38 14.37 -9.70 11.96
N GLY A 39 15.56 -9.85 11.37
CA GLY A 39 15.75 -10.38 10.01
C GLY A 39 15.53 -9.38 8.88
N TRP A 40 15.31 -8.11 9.19
CA TRP A 40 15.05 -7.07 8.20
C TRP A 40 16.15 -6.94 7.14
N GLU A 41 17.40 -7.19 7.48
CA GLU A 41 18.54 -7.11 6.56
C GLU A 41 18.40 -8.08 5.37
N LYS A 42 17.70 -9.22 5.59
CA LYS A 42 17.40 -10.21 4.55
C LYS A 42 16.11 -9.92 3.80
N VAL A 43 15.16 -9.27 4.47
CA VAL A 43 13.82 -8.97 3.92
C VAL A 43 13.87 -7.73 3.04
N ARG A 44 14.54 -6.67 3.49
CA ARG A 44 14.60 -5.38 2.78
C ARG A 44 15.06 -5.50 1.32
N PRO A 45 16.18 -6.20 0.98
CA PRO A 45 16.56 -6.36 -0.43
C PRO A 45 15.50 -7.03 -1.30
N GLN A 46 14.75 -7.98 -0.74
CA GLN A 46 13.66 -8.66 -1.45
C GLN A 46 12.46 -7.73 -1.65
N VAL A 47 12.14 -6.87 -0.67
CA VAL A 47 11.11 -5.85 -0.79
C VAL A 47 11.47 -4.84 -1.87
N MET A 48 12.71 -4.34 -1.88
CA MET A 48 13.17 -3.38 -2.89
C MET A 48 13.24 -4.00 -4.30
N ALA A 49 13.51 -5.29 -4.43
CA ALA A 49 13.50 -5.99 -5.72
C ALA A 49 12.11 -6.05 -6.38
N LEU A 50 11.03 -5.80 -5.62
CA LEU A 50 9.66 -5.71 -6.17
C LEU A 50 9.50 -4.57 -7.16
N GLU A 51 10.36 -3.54 -7.13
CA GLU A 51 10.33 -2.44 -8.11
C GLU A 51 10.53 -2.98 -9.54
N GLY A 52 11.56 -3.80 -9.74
CA GLY A 52 11.80 -4.45 -11.03
C GLY A 52 10.63 -5.32 -11.47
N TYR A 53 10.09 -6.11 -10.56
CA TYR A 53 8.95 -6.98 -10.85
C TYR A 53 7.67 -6.20 -11.19
N LEU A 54 7.37 -5.11 -10.48
CA LEU A 54 6.25 -4.22 -10.81
C LEU A 54 6.43 -3.56 -12.19
N ASN A 55 7.65 -3.13 -12.53
CA ASN A 55 7.97 -2.57 -13.83
C ASN A 55 7.74 -3.59 -14.98
N GLU A 56 8.10 -4.86 -14.76
CA GLU A 56 7.82 -5.95 -15.71
C GLU A 56 6.31 -6.20 -15.88
N LEU A 57 5.52 -6.05 -14.80
CA LEU A 57 4.06 -6.15 -14.86
C LEU A 57 3.39 -4.93 -15.51
N GLY A 58 4.14 -3.84 -15.72
CA GLY A 58 3.68 -2.58 -16.30
C GLY A 58 2.97 -1.69 -15.28
N VAL A 59 3.67 -0.66 -14.78
CA VAL A 59 3.10 0.37 -13.89
C VAL A 59 2.38 1.41 -14.72
N GLU A 60 1.13 1.72 -14.37
CA GLU A 60 0.32 2.77 -14.99
C GLU A 60 0.05 3.87 -13.98
N LEU A 61 0.61 5.07 -14.20
CA LEU A 61 0.45 6.17 -13.26
C LEU A 61 -0.89 6.88 -13.46
N CYS A 62 -1.69 6.90 -12.40
CA CYS A 62 -2.91 7.70 -12.29
C CYS A 62 -2.97 8.41 -10.93
N PRO A 63 -3.89 9.38 -10.74
CA PRO A 63 -4.12 9.94 -9.41
C PRO A 63 -4.55 8.86 -8.43
N CYS A 64 -3.81 8.70 -7.33
CA CYS A 64 -4.10 7.74 -6.27
C CYS A 64 -4.19 8.44 -4.91
N HIS A 65 -4.94 7.86 -4.01
CA HIS A 65 -5.07 8.33 -2.65
C HIS A 65 -3.85 7.94 -1.80
N ASN A 66 -3.34 6.74 -2.01
CA ASN A 66 -2.17 6.14 -1.34
C ASN A 66 -2.30 5.91 0.17
N ASP A 67 -3.46 6.21 0.76
CA ASP A 67 -3.77 5.95 2.17
C ASP A 67 -5.26 5.58 2.32
N ALA A 68 -5.69 4.57 1.59
CA ALA A 68 -7.09 4.19 1.47
C ALA A 68 -7.57 3.35 2.67
N LEU A 69 -7.47 3.92 3.87
CA LEU A 69 -8.09 3.37 5.06
C LEU A 69 -9.60 3.37 4.91
N TYR A 70 -10.28 2.38 5.46
CA TYR A 70 -11.75 2.32 5.40
C TYR A 70 -12.40 3.49 6.17
N GLU A 71 -11.73 4.04 7.20
CA GLU A 71 -12.15 5.22 7.94
C GLU A 71 -12.16 6.49 7.09
N ASN A 72 -11.39 6.53 6.00
CA ASN A 72 -11.35 7.67 5.09
C ASN A 72 -12.55 7.68 4.11
N PHE A 73 -13.40 6.63 4.10
CA PHE A 73 -14.62 6.58 3.32
C PHE A 73 -15.82 7.00 4.14
N ILE A 74 -16.26 8.25 3.98
CA ILE A 74 -17.38 8.84 4.73
C ILE A 74 -18.65 8.76 3.92
N LYS A 75 -19.65 8.04 4.43
CA LYS A 75 -20.99 7.99 3.82
C LYS A 75 -21.87 9.10 4.38
N ALA A 76 -22.31 10.02 3.51
CA ALA A 76 -23.24 11.08 3.84
C ALA A 76 -24.68 10.55 3.98
N MET A 77 -25.58 11.37 4.53
CA MET A 77 -26.98 11.00 4.75
C MET A 77 -27.76 10.74 3.46
N ASP A 78 -27.37 11.39 2.36
CA ASP A 78 -27.95 11.19 1.02
C ASP A 78 -27.41 9.93 0.31
N GLY A 79 -26.51 9.17 0.97
CA GLY A 79 -25.88 7.98 0.43
C GLY A 79 -24.60 8.23 -0.38
N THR A 80 -24.23 9.49 -0.59
CA THR A 80 -22.95 9.84 -1.25
C THR A 80 -21.78 9.38 -0.39
N ILE A 81 -20.76 8.81 -1.01
CA ILE A 81 -19.52 8.41 -0.31
C ILE A 81 -18.41 9.39 -0.71
N TYR A 82 -17.81 9.98 0.29
CA TYR A 82 -16.64 10.86 0.17
C TYR A 82 -15.40 10.10 0.60
N LEU A 83 -14.29 10.32 -0.12
CA LEU A 83 -12.96 9.89 0.29
C LEU A 83 -12.22 11.15 0.77
N ILE A 84 -11.73 11.11 2.00
CA ILE A 84 -11.08 12.23 2.69
C ILE A 84 -9.64 11.89 3.03
N ASP A 85 -8.88 12.84 3.55
CA ASP A 85 -7.49 12.70 4.02
C ASP A 85 -6.49 12.37 2.89
N TRP A 86 -6.30 13.34 2.01
CA TRP A 86 -5.49 13.23 0.79
C TRP A 86 -4.01 13.58 0.99
N GLU A 87 -3.49 13.52 2.22
CA GLU A 87 -2.12 13.97 2.52
C GLU A 87 -1.02 13.14 1.79
N TYR A 88 -1.28 11.86 1.50
CA TYR A 88 -0.39 10.97 0.75
C TYR A 88 -0.70 10.91 -0.74
N SER A 89 -1.67 11.70 -1.21
CA SER A 89 -2.08 11.62 -2.62
C SER A 89 -0.96 11.96 -3.60
N GLY A 90 -0.93 11.26 -4.71
CA GLY A 90 0.07 11.43 -5.76
C GLY A 90 -0.19 10.51 -6.94
N MET A 91 0.59 10.68 -7.99
CA MET A 91 0.56 9.74 -9.12
C MET A 91 1.17 8.42 -8.69
N ASN A 92 0.43 7.32 -8.84
CA ASN A 92 0.86 5.97 -8.51
C ASN A 92 0.08 4.95 -9.37
N ASP A 93 0.41 3.67 -9.25
CA ASP A 93 -0.37 2.59 -9.85
C ASP A 93 -1.71 2.40 -9.11
N PRO A 94 -2.86 2.29 -9.80
CA PRO A 94 -4.16 2.13 -9.15
C PRO A 94 -4.24 0.89 -8.25
N MET A 95 -3.43 -0.13 -8.49
CA MET A 95 -3.40 -1.33 -7.65
C MET A 95 -2.79 -1.06 -6.26
N ALA A 96 -2.07 0.04 -6.09
CA ALA A 96 -1.58 0.48 -4.78
C ALA A 96 -2.74 0.88 -3.84
N ASP A 97 -3.75 1.60 -4.34
CA ASP A 97 -4.93 1.98 -3.56
C ASP A 97 -5.76 0.75 -3.16
N PHE A 98 -5.91 -0.23 -4.07
CA PHE A 98 -6.60 -1.47 -3.74
C PHE A 98 -5.83 -2.29 -2.70
N ALA A 99 -4.51 -2.35 -2.82
CA ALA A 99 -3.68 -3.06 -1.85
C ALA A 99 -3.81 -2.46 -0.44
N ALA A 100 -3.74 -1.12 -0.32
CA ALA A 100 -3.96 -0.41 0.94
C ALA A 100 -5.33 -0.73 1.53
N LEU A 101 -6.41 -0.54 0.76
CA LEU A 101 -7.78 -0.84 1.20
C LEU A 101 -7.94 -2.29 1.67
N PHE A 102 -7.39 -3.26 0.93
CA PHE A 102 -7.60 -4.68 1.22
C PHE A 102 -6.89 -5.13 2.49
N ILE A 103 -5.71 -4.59 2.78
CA ILE A 103 -4.98 -4.92 4.02
C ILE A 103 -5.52 -4.19 5.24
N GLU A 104 -6.07 -2.97 5.08
CA GLU A 104 -6.63 -2.20 6.18
C GLU A 104 -8.02 -2.70 6.59
N ALA A 105 -8.85 -3.04 5.63
CA ALA A 105 -10.20 -3.54 5.89
C ALA A 105 -10.27 -5.07 6.09
N ASP A 106 -9.12 -5.75 6.07
CA ASP A 106 -9.01 -7.23 6.18
C ASP A 106 -9.97 -7.97 5.22
N PHE A 107 -10.03 -7.50 3.96
CA PHE A 107 -10.97 -8.02 2.98
C PHE A 107 -10.66 -9.46 2.59
N THR A 108 -11.70 -10.30 2.64
CA THR A 108 -11.63 -11.67 2.14
C THR A 108 -11.36 -11.69 0.63
N LYS A 109 -10.91 -12.83 0.11
CA LYS A 109 -10.71 -12.98 -1.34
C LYS A 109 -12.00 -12.69 -2.13
N GLU A 110 -13.14 -13.11 -1.63
CA GLU A 110 -14.45 -12.86 -2.24
C GLU A 110 -14.76 -11.36 -2.32
N ASN A 111 -14.51 -10.59 -1.24
CA ASN A 111 -14.66 -9.14 -1.25
C ASN A 111 -13.73 -8.47 -2.25
N GLN A 112 -12.47 -8.91 -2.31
CA GLN A 112 -11.47 -8.40 -3.26
C GLN A 112 -11.93 -8.65 -4.71
N ASP A 113 -12.35 -9.88 -5.02
CA ASP A 113 -12.83 -10.26 -6.36
C ASP A 113 -14.08 -9.47 -6.75
N TYR A 114 -15.02 -9.26 -5.82
CA TYR A 114 -16.20 -8.45 -6.05
C TYR A 114 -15.84 -7.00 -6.40
N ILE A 115 -14.98 -6.38 -5.61
CA ILE A 115 -14.58 -4.97 -5.81
C ILE A 115 -13.82 -4.81 -7.12
N LEU A 116 -12.83 -5.68 -7.38
CA LEU A 116 -12.07 -5.65 -8.63
C LEU A 116 -12.95 -5.96 -9.83
N GLY A 117 -13.90 -6.89 -9.70
CA GLY A 117 -14.89 -7.16 -10.74
C GLY A 117 -15.71 -5.92 -11.10
N LYS A 118 -16.11 -5.12 -10.11
CA LYS A 118 -16.79 -3.83 -10.35
C LYS A 118 -15.87 -2.81 -11.00
N TYR A 119 -14.62 -2.70 -10.52
CA TYR A 119 -13.66 -1.75 -11.05
C TYR A 119 -13.30 -2.04 -12.52
N PHE A 120 -13.08 -3.29 -12.87
CA PHE A 120 -12.69 -3.73 -14.22
C PHE A 120 -13.88 -4.14 -15.10
N ASN A 121 -15.13 -3.86 -14.72
CA ASN A 121 -16.34 -4.24 -15.46
C ASN A 121 -16.37 -5.74 -15.80
N GLY A 122 -15.95 -6.59 -14.86
CA GLY A 122 -15.92 -8.05 -14.98
C GLY A 122 -14.66 -8.65 -15.62
N ASN A 123 -13.80 -7.84 -16.22
CA ASN A 123 -12.60 -8.33 -16.94
C ASN A 123 -11.33 -7.99 -16.15
N ILE A 124 -11.12 -8.66 -15.00
CA ILE A 124 -9.96 -8.41 -14.13
C ILE A 124 -8.69 -8.93 -14.83
N PRO A 125 -7.70 -8.08 -15.13
CA PRO A 125 -6.42 -8.53 -15.69
C PRO A 125 -5.66 -9.40 -14.69
N GLU A 126 -5.01 -10.47 -15.15
CA GLU A 126 -4.22 -11.36 -14.27
C GLU A 126 -3.13 -10.61 -13.52
N HIS A 127 -2.46 -9.66 -14.17
CA HIS A 127 -1.40 -8.85 -13.55
C HIS A 127 -1.91 -7.94 -12.42
N ALA A 128 -3.22 -7.61 -12.36
CA ALA A 128 -3.78 -6.79 -11.29
C ALA A 128 -3.61 -7.47 -9.91
N PHE A 129 -3.89 -8.77 -9.81
CA PHE A 129 -3.69 -9.53 -8.57
C PHE A 129 -2.20 -9.60 -8.17
N LYS A 130 -1.30 -9.75 -9.14
CA LYS A 130 0.15 -9.80 -8.90
C LYS A 130 0.65 -8.45 -8.38
N LYS A 131 0.22 -7.35 -9.00
CA LYS A 131 0.54 -5.99 -8.55
C LYS A 131 0.00 -5.72 -7.14
N ILE A 132 -1.29 -6.04 -6.87
CA ILE A 132 -1.89 -5.88 -5.55
C ILE A 132 -1.08 -6.64 -4.50
N LEU A 133 -0.67 -7.87 -4.76
CA LEU A 133 0.14 -8.64 -3.81
C LEU A 133 1.50 -7.96 -3.55
N CYS A 134 2.14 -7.40 -4.56
CA CYS A 134 3.38 -6.63 -4.39
C CYS A 134 3.15 -5.38 -3.53
N TYR A 135 2.11 -4.59 -3.85
CA TYR A 135 1.78 -3.38 -3.07
C TYR A 135 1.34 -3.70 -1.64
N MET A 136 0.67 -4.83 -1.38
CA MET A 136 0.40 -5.28 -0.01
C MET A 136 1.70 -5.50 0.78
N VAL A 137 2.73 -6.09 0.17
CA VAL A 137 4.04 -6.25 0.82
C VAL A 137 4.67 -4.90 1.09
N LEU A 138 4.65 -4.00 0.11
CA LEU A 138 5.27 -2.67 0.21
C LEU A 138 4.60 -1.81 1.27
N TRP A 139 3.26 -1.75 1.31
CA TRP A 139 2.51 -1.01 2.32
C TRP A 139 2.74 -1.57 3.72
N ASP A 140 2.68 -2.88 3.88
CA ASP A 140 2.93 -3.50 5.18
C ASP A 140 4.35 -3.24 5.67
N TYR A 141 5.34 -3.25 4.78
CA TYR A 141 6.73 -2.96 5.14
C TYR A 141 6.90 -1.49 5.52
N LEU A 142 6.34 -0.55 4.75
CA LEU A 142 6.40 0.88 5.01
C LEU A 142 5.74 1.25 6.35
N TRP A 143 4.55 0.74 6.62
CA TRP A 143 3.86 1.02 7.89
C TRP A 143 4.51 0.35 9.09
N ALA A 144 5.21 -0.77 8.89
CA ALA A 144 6.07 -1.36 9.91
C ALA A 144 7.24 -0.42 10.26
N GLN A 145 7.89 0.20 9.25
CA GLN A 145 8.94 1.21 9.46
C GLN A 145 8.40 2.44 10.20
N TRP A 146 7.24 2.95 9.78
CA TRP A 146 6.56 4.07 10.43
C TRP A 146 6.32 3.79 11.91
N THR A 147 5.82 2.60 12.24
CA THR A 147 5.56 2.19 13.62
C THR A 147 6.84 2.20 14.45
N VAL A 148 7.93 1.63 13.95
CA VAL A 148 9.23 1.62 14.65
C VAL A 148 9.71 3.04 14.98
N ILE A 149 9.50 3.99 14.06
CA ILE A 149 9.88 5.40 14.29
C ILE A 149 9.00 6.05 15.35
N LYS A 150 7.71 5.75 15.34
CA LYS A 150 6.75 6.27 16.32
C LYS A 150 7.02 5.71 17.72
N GLU A 151 7.26 4.40 17.82
CA GLU A 151 7.63 3.72 19.07
C GLU A 151 8.95 4.26 19.64
N ALA A 152 9.93 4.57 18.79
CA ALA A 152 11.18 5.21 19.22
C ALA A 152 10.97 6.63 19.81
N LYS A 153 9.83 7.27 19.52
CA LYS A 153 9.43 8.58 20.09
C LYS A 153 8.55 8.44 21.34
N GLY A 154 8.22 7.22 21.74
CA GLY A 154 7.43 6.92 22.94
C GLY A 154 5.96 6.64 22.69
N ASP A 155 5.52 6.58 21.44
CA ASP A 155 4.18 6.13 21.10
C ASP A 155 4.05 4.61 21.30
N ASP A 156 2.86 4.10 21.60
CA ASP A 156 2.57 2.67 21.76
C ASP A 156 1.51 2.22 20.75
N PHE A 157 1.92 1.37 19.83
CA PHE A 157 1.05 0.74 18.81
C PHE A 157 0.85 -0.76 19.06
N GLY A 158 1.23 -1.28 20.22
CA GLY A 158 1.07 -2.68 20.59
C GLY A 158 1.78 -3.63 19.61
N THR A 159 1.02 -4.47 18.91
CA THR A 159 1.58 -5.43 17.93
C THR A 159 1.51 -4.95 16.48
N TYR A 160 0.90 -3.79 16.21
CA TYR A 160 0.56 -3.33 14.87
C TYR A 160 1.73 -3.41 13.88
N GLY A 161 2.85 -2.74 14.14
CA GLY A 161 3.98 -2.75 13.22
C GLY A 161 4.61 -4.13 13.04
N ARG A 162 4.67 -4.93 14.12
CA ARG A 162 5.19 -6.30 14.08
C ARG A 162 4.29 -7.22 13.25
N ASP A 163 2.97 -7.08 13.36
CA ASP A 163 2.03 -7.92 12.63
C ASP A 163 2.03 -7.56 11.15
N ARG A 164 2.16 -6.27 10.81
CA ARG A 164 2.39 -5.80 9.45
C ARG A 164 3.67 -6.38 8.87
N TYR A 165 4.78 -6.30 9.57
CA TYR A 165 6.05 -6.86 9.12
C TYR A 165 5.97 -8.37 8.86
N LYS A 166 5.32 -9.13 9.75
CA LYS A 166 5.08 -10.56 9.56
C LYS A 166 4.22 -10.85 8.33
N ARG A 167 3.18 -10.03 8.09
CA ARG A 167 2.30 -10.16 6.93
C ARG A 167 3.05 -9.84 5.64
N ALA A 168 3.90 -8.82 5.62
CA ALA A 168 4.79 -8.52 4.50
C ALA A 168 5.65 -9.73 4.13
N ILE A 169 6.33 -10.36 5.09
CA ILE A 169 7.15 -11.56 4.88
C ILE A 169 6.32 -12.73 4.35
N LYS A 170 5.12 -12.95 4.92
CA LYS A 170 4.21 -14.01 4.49
C LYS A 170 3.78 -13.82 3.03
N ASN A 171 3.46 -12.59 2.64
CA ASN A 171 3.03 -12.27 1.28
C ASN A 171 4.20 -12.27 0.29
N LEU A 172 5.38 -11.79 0.68
CA LEU A 172 6.60 -11.83 -0.14
C LEU A 172 6.94 -13.27 -0.60
N LYS A 173 6.74 -14.27 0.27
CA LYS A 173 6.94 -15.68 -0.07
C LYS A 173 5.97 -16.25 -1.11
N LYS A 174 4.91 -15.52 -1.46
CA LYS A 174 3.92 -15.93 -2.48
C LYS A 174 4.26 -15.36 -3.87
N ILE A 175 5.08 -14.30 -3.92
CA ILE A 175 5.49 -13.66 -5.17
C ILE A 175 6.51 -14.53 -5.87
N GLY A 176 6.31 -14.81 -7.16
CA GLY A 176 7.22 -15.65 -7.97
C GLY A 176 6.99 -17.16 -7.86
N LYS A 177 5.85 -17.59 -7.30
CA LYS A 177 5.45 -19.01 -7.27
C LYS A 177 4.44 -19.34 -8.35
#